data_7a11c2c5c115816c7fbc6750ed8350e8
#
_entry.id   7a11c2c5c115816c7fbc6750ed8350e8
#
_cell.length_a   1.000
_cell.length_b   1.000
_cell.length_c   1.000
_cell.angle_alpha   90.00
_cell.angle_beta   90.00
_cell.angle_gamma   90.00
#
_symmetry.space_group_name_H-M   'P 1'
#
loop_
_entity.id
_entity.type
_entity.pdbx_description
1 polymer ?
#
loop_
_entity_poly.entity_id
_entity_poly.type
_entity_poly.pdbx_seq_one_letter_code
_entity_poly.pdbx_strand_id
1 'polypeptide(L)'
;MRIKNDFVLRDVVGKKAIFCVGIKAIDFRKIITLNESGEWVWQEAQAQGDFTAESLTARVCEEYDVTAEVAQSYVTDFLEQLDKEGMIEK
;
A
#
# COMPACT_ATOMS: atom_id res chain seq x y z
N MET A 1 -4.18 3.51 11.36
CA MET A 1 -3.55 4.07 10.15
C MET A 1 -4.54 4.04 8.99
N ARG A 2 -4.41 4.96 8.08
CA ARG A 2 -5.20 4.95 6.85
C ARG A 2 -4.38 5.54 5.71
N ILE A 3 -4.71 5.14 4.49
CA ILE A 3 -4.06 5.70 3.31
C ILE A 3 -4.69 7.07 3.04
N LYS A 4 -3.84 8.06 2.80
CA LYS A 4 -4.33 9.41 2.48
C LYS A 4 -5.12 9.40 1.18
N ASN A 5 -6.18 10.20 1.12
CA ASN A 5 -7.10 10.23 -0.01
C ASN A 5 -6.46 10.75 -1.31
N ASP A 6 -5.33 11.43 -1.19
CA ASP A 6 -4.65 12.02 -2.34
C ASP A 6 -3.89 11.01 -3.19
N PHE A 7 -3.81 9.77 -2.74
CA PHE A 7 -3.04 8.73 -3.42
C PHE A 7 -3.98 7.73 -4.08
N VAL A 8 -3.71 7.43 -5.33
CA VAL A 8 -4.52 6.49 -6.11
C VAL A 8 -3.62 5.50 -6.84
N LEU A 9 -4.16 4.30 -7.02
CA LEU A 9 -3.50 3.24 -7.78
C LEU A 9 -4.01 3.30 -9.21
N ARG A 10 -3.09 3.35 -10.17
CA ARG A 10 -3.44 3.41 -11.60
C ARG A 10 -2.56 2.43 -12.37
N ASP A 11 -3.11 1.95 -13.47
CA ASP A 11 -2.41 1.09 -14.40
C ASP A 11 -1.66 1.97 -15.41
N VAL A 12 -0.34 1.87 -15.44
CA VAL A 12 0.51 2.65 -16.34
C VAL A 12 1.35 1.67 -17.17
N VAL A 13 0.98 1.52 -18.42
CA VAL A 13 1.68 0.66 -19.38
C VAL A 13 1.89 -0.76 -18.81
N GLY A 14 0.80 -1.34 -18.30
CA GLY A 14 0.82 -2.71 -17.78
C GLY A 14 1.38 -2.86 -16.37
N LYS A 15 1.76 -1.76 -15.72
CA LYS A 15 2.26 -1.79 -14.34
C LYS A 15 1.35 -0.98 -13.44
N LYS A 16 1.18 -1.44 -12.21
CA LYS A 16 0.41 -0.71 -11.22
C LYS A 16 1.32 0.27 -10.49
N ALA A 17 0.90 1.52 -10.46
CA ALA A 17 1.67 2.58 -9.81
C ALA A 17 0.78 3.45 -8.95
N ILE A 18 1.32 3.95 -7.85
CA ILE A 18 0.63 4.85 -6.94
C ILE A 18 1.04 6.28 -7.28
N PHE A 19 0.04 7.12 -7.52
CA PHE A 19 0.23 8.54 -7.81
C PHE A 19 -0.37 9.40 -6.72
N CYS A 20 0.27 10.52 -6.45
CA CYS A 20 -0.35 11.58 -5.66
C CYS A 20 -1.19 12.44 -6.60
N VAL A 21 -2.51 12.43 -6.37
CA VAL A 21 -3.46 13.22 -7.16
C VAL A 21 -3.97 14.34 -6.27
N GLY A 22 -3.34 15.50 -6.38
CA GLY A 22 -3.74 16.66 -5.61
C GLY A 22 -4.41 17.71 -6.48
N ILE A 23 -4.81 18.81 -5.85
CA ILE A 23 -5.38 19.98 -6.53
C ILE A 23 -4.35 20.60 -7.47
N LYS A 24 -3.10 20.37 -7.19
CA LYS A 24 -1.98 20.89 -7.97
C LYS A 24 -1.48 19.79 -8.90
N ALA A 25 -0.47 19.81 -9.58
CA ALA A 25 0.00 18.82 -10.54
C ALA A 25 0.36 17.49 -9.86
N ILE A 26 0.34 16.41 -10.64
CA ILE A 26 0.84 15.11 -10.23
C ILE A 26 2.34 15.24 -9.97
N ASP A 27 2.79 14.77 -8.81
CA ASP A 27 4.21 14.76 -8.48
C ASP A 27 4.82 13.43 -8.94
N PHE A 28 5.42 13.43 -10.10
CA PHE A 28 6.02 12.24 -10.69
C PHE A 28 7.23 11.72 -9.91
N ARG A 29 7.78 12.50 -8.99
CA ARG A 29 8.90 12.06 -8.15
C ARG A 29 8.45 11.12 -7.03
N LYS A 30 7.15 11.05 -6.77
CA LYS A 30 6.56 10.23 -5.71
C LYS A 30 5.76 9.07 -6.27
N ILE A 31 6.12 8.57 -7.44
CA ILE A 31 5.45 7.41 -8.02
C ILE A 31 6.11 6.14 -7.46
N ILE A 32 5.28 5.26 -6.92
CA ILE A 32 5.73 3.95 -6.45
C ILE A 32 5.07 2.88 -7.32
N THR A 33 5.90 2.04 -7.94
CA THR A 33 5.41 0.92 -8.72
C THR A 33 5.23 -0.29 -7.81
N LEU A 34 4.08 -0.96 -7.92
CA LEU A 34 3.74 -2.13 -7.10
C LEU A 34 3.72 -3.39 -7.95
N ASN A 35 4.23 -4.49 -7.37
CA ASN A 35 4.00 -5.82 -7.93
C ASN A 35 2.60 -6.31 -7.50
N GLU A 36 2.24 -7.53 -7.93
CA GLU A 36 0.90 -8.08 -7.63
C GLU A 36 0.60 -8.12 -6.14
N SER A 37 1.54 -8.56 -5.32
CA SER A 37 1.33 -8.65 -3.87
C SER A 37 1.22 -7.27 -3.23
N GLY A 38 2.03 -6.32 -3.67
CA GLY A 38 1.95 -4.92 -3.20
C GLY A 38 0.61 -4.29 -3.57
N GLU A 39 0.15 -4.52 -4.80
CA GLU A 39 -1.17 -4.05 -5.24
C GLU A 39 -2.27 -4.62 -4.35
N TRP A 40 -2.21 -5.92 -4.07
CA TRP A 40 -3.21 -6.56 -3.23
C TRP A 40 -3.23 -5.96 -1.82
N VAL A 41 -2.06 -5.76 -1.21
CA VAL A 41 -1.98 -5.17 0.14
C VAL A 41 -2.50 -3.74 0.14
N TRP A 42 -2.17 -2.96 -0.89
CA TRP A 42 -2.67 -1.59 -1.03
C TRP A 42 -4.21 -1.57 -1.08
N GLN A 43 -4.80 -2.42 -1.92
CA GLN A 43 -6.26 -2.49 -2.06
C GLN A 43 -6.92 -2.96 -0.77
N GLU A 44 -6.31 -3.92 -0.08
CA GLU A 44 -6.82 -4.40 1.20
C GLU A 44 -6.79 -3.30 2.26
N ALA A 45 -5.70 -2.53 2.31
CA ALA A 45 -5.59 -1.41 3.23
C ALA A 45 -6.68 -0.37 2.97
N GLN A 46 -6.93 -0.06 1.69
CA GLN A 46 -8.00 0.87 1.32
C GLN A 46 -9.38 0.32 1.69
N ALA A 47 -9.61 -0.97 1.50
CA ALA A 47 -10.87 -1.60 1.83
C ALA A 47 -11.14 -1.59 3.34
N GLN A 48 -10.11 -1.76 4.15
CA GLN A 48 -10.25 -1.67 5.60
C GLN A 48 -10.49 -0.25 6.09
N GLY A 49 -9.97 0.73 5.35
CA GLY A 49 -10.04 2.14 5.75
C GLY A 49 -9.04 2.44 6.85
N ASP A 50 -9.44 2.23 8.08
CA ASP A 50 -8.55 2.39 9.24
C ASP A 50 -7.94 1.02 9.56
N PHE A 51 -6.71 0.82 9.11
CA PHE A 51 -6.04 -0.47 9.21
C PHE A 51 -4.87 -0.41 10.22
N THR A 52 -4.40 -1.59 10.64
CA THR A 52 -3.18 -1.72 11.44
C THR A 52 -2.23 -2.69 10.74
N ALA A 53 -0.97 -2.71 11.17
CA ALA A 53 -0.03 -3.69 10.65
C ALA A 53 -0.53 -5.12 10.93
N GLU A 54 -1.10 -5.33 12.10
CA GLU A 54 -1.66 -6.63 12.50
C GLU A 54 -2.85 -7.03 11.63
N SER A 55 -3.75 -6.09 11.33
CA SER A 55 -4.93 -6.41 10.52
C SER A 55 -4.54 -6.76 9.09
N LEU A 56 -3.55 -6.08 8.53
CA LEU A 56 -3.04 -6.41 7.20
C LEU A 56 -2.29 -7.74 7.20
N THR A 57 -1.48 -7.98 8.23
CA THR A 57 -0.74 -9.24 8.36
C THR A 57 -1.69 -10.44 8.41
N ALA A 58 -2.78 -10.32 9.17
CA ALA A 58 -3.78 -11.39 9.26
C ALA A 58 -4.38 -11.69 7.89
N ARG A 59 -4.70 -10.66 7.11
CA ARG A 59 -5.27 -10.85 5.78
C ARG A 59 -4.27 -11.45 4.81
N VAL A 60 -3.01 -11.04 4.88
CA VAL A 60 -1.96 -11.63 4.04
C VAL A 60 -1.83 -13.12 4.32
N CYS A 61 -1.87 -13.52 5.59
CA CYS A 61 -1.81 -14.94 5.96
C CYS A 61 -3.01 -15.73 5.46
N GLU A 62 -4.19 -15.09 5.37
CA GLU A 62 -5.39 -15.76 4.85
C GLU A 62 -5.32 -15.92 3.33
N GLU A 63 -4.79 -14.94 2.63
CA GLU A 63 -4.78 -14.92 1.16
C GLU A 63 -3.60 -15.68 0.58
N TYR A 64 -2.44 -15.63 1.24
CA TYR A 64 -1.22 -16.25 0.76
C TYR A 64 -0.76 -17.33 1.73
N ASP A 65 -0.18 -18.39 1.19
CA ASP A 65 0.34 -19.49 2.00
C ASP A 65 1.73 -19.14 2.52
N VAL A 66 1.77 -18.27 3.54
CA VAL A 66 3.01 -17.80 4.15
C VAL A 66 2.89 -17.87 5.67
N THR A 67 4.05 -17.94 6.35
CA THR A 67 4.07 -17.90 7.81
C THR A 67 3.72 -16.51 8.32
N ALA A 68 3.28 -16.41 9.57
CA ALA A 68 2.98 -15.13 10.19
C ALA A 68 4.21 -14.22 10.22
N GLU A 69 5.40 -14.79 10.44
CA GLU A 69 6.64 -14.02 10.47
C GLU A 69 6.96 -13.40 9.11
N VAL A 70 6.80 -14.16 8.04
CA VAL A 70 7.03 -13.67 6.68
C VAL A 70 6.01 -12.59 6.34
N ALA A 71 4.74 -12.83 6.65
CA ALA A 71 3.67 -11.86 6.39
C ALA A 71 3.92 -10.56 7.15
N GLN A 72 4.28 -10.64 8.42
CA GLN A 72 4.53 -9.48 9.25
C GLN A 72 5.71 -8.65 8.72
N SER A 73 6.79 -9.33 8.34
CA SER A 73 7.97 -8.65 7.78
C SER A 73 7.60 -7.92 6.48
N TYR A 74 6.86 -8.57 5.60
CA TYR A 74 6.43 -7.99 4.34
C TYR A 74 5.54 -6.75 4.57
N VAL A 75 4.55 -6.87 5.44
CA VAL A 75 3.63 -5.77 5.75
C VAL A 75 4.38 -4.61 6.39
N THR A 76 5.28 -4.89 7.33
CA THR A 76 6.05 -3.86 8.01
C THR A 76 6.90 -3.08 7.02
N ASP A 77 7.62 -3.77 6.14
CA ASP A 77 8.46 -3.12 5.12
C ASP A 77 7.62 -2.29 4.16
N PHE A 78 6.47 -2.82 3.75
CA PHE A 78 5.54 -2.13 2.86
C PHE A 78 5.02 -0.83 3.49
N LEU A 79 4.60 -0.91 4.75
CA LEU A 79 4.07 0.27 5.45
C LEU A 79 5.17 1.30 5.73
N GLU A 80 6.38 0.85 6.04
CA GLU A 80 7.51 1.78 6.21
C GLU A 80 7.81 2.54 4.92
N GLN A 81 7.77 1.86 3.80
CA GLN A 81 7.97 2.50 2.50
C GLN A 81 6.89 3.54 2.23
N LEU A 82 5.63 3.20 2.46
CA LEU A 82 4.52 4.14 2.27
C LEU A 82 4.62 5.33 3.22
N ASP A 83 4.97 5.08 4.47
CA ASP A 83 5.12 6.13 5.47
C ASP A 83 6.27 7.10 5.09
N LYS A 84 7.38 6.53 4.63
CA LYS A 84 8.52 7.32 4.16
C LYS A 84 8.14 8.25 3.01
N GLU A 85 7.23 7.81 2.16
CA GLU A 85 6.74 8.62 1.03
C GLU A 85 5.55 9.51 1.42
N GLY A 86 5.14 9.50 2.68
CA GLY A 86 4.06 10.35 3.16
C GLY A 86 2.69 9.93 2.72
N MET A 87 2.48 8.65 2.42
CA MET A 87 1.21 8.14 1.91
C MET A 87 0.26 7.65 2.99
N ILE A 88 0.71 7.56 4.21
CA ILE A 88 -0.07 7.04 5.33
C ILE A 88 -0.34 8.14 6.35
N GLU A 89 -1.59 8.18 6.81
CA GLU A 89 -2.02 9.02 7.91
C GLU A 89 -2.11 8.17 9.17
N LYS A 90 -1.36 8.55 10.18
CA LYS A 90 -1.31 7.82 11.45
C LYS A 90 -2.33 8.32 12.45
#